data_7b53df7f2478d87307b7f743e2cda531
#
_entry.id   7b53df7f2478d87307b7f743e2cda531
#
_cell.length_a   1.000
_cell.length_b   1.000
_cell.length_c   1.000
_cell.angle_alpha   90.00
_cell.angle_beta   90.00
_cell.angle_gamma   90.00
#
_symmetry.space_group_name_H-M   'P 1'
#
loop_
_entity.id
_entity.type
_entity.pdbx_description
1 polymer ?
#
loop_
_entity_poly.entity_id
_entity_poly.type
_entity_poly.pdbx_seq_one_letter_code
_entity_poly.pdbx_strand_id
1 'polypeptide(L)'
;MKIGKLVSINYSQLKVKISSEIRGGSVNLHGSVYYFGNIGSYLKITNAIDETIVCEVISIFDSDLHQEKSSFDIESNRELLLKPIGTINKSKEFALGVGVFPSLYSDVRIVTFDDMKHILRTHSEISEKQEGGQRIHQSFPLGISKNLINYPIDVSIDSFFNIHSAVLGNSG
;
A
#
# COMPACT_ATOMS: atom_id res chain seq x y z
N MET A 1 9.94 -6.33 1.56
CA MET A 1 10.41 -6.62 2.92
C MET A 1 9.22 -7.03 3.78
N LYS A 2 9.39 -8.09 4.59
CA LYS A 2 8.40 -8.55 5.57
C LYS A 2 8.49 -7.69 6.83
N ILE A 3 7.33 -7.36 7.42
CA ILE A 3 7.26 -6.55 8.64
C ILE A 3 6.54 -7.27 9.79
N GLY A 4 5.76 -8.29 9.51
CA GLY A 4 4.99 -9.00 10.54
C GLY A 4 4.22 -10.18 10.00
N LYS A 5 3.28 -10.63 10.81
CA LYS A 5 2.38 -11.76 10.52
C LYS A 5 0.93 -11.37 10.74
N LEU A 6 0.07 -11.92 9.89
CA LEU A 6 -1.38 -11.82 10.04
C LEU A 6 -1.86 -12.70 11.20
N VAL A 7 -2.50 -12.12 12.19
CA VAL A 7 -2.93 -12.83 13.43
C VAL A 7 -4.44 -12.91 13.59
N SER A 8 -5.21 -12.10 12.85
CA SER A 8 -6.67 -12.20 12.83
C SER A 8 -7.21 -11.75 11.49
N ILE A 9 -8.28 -12.39 11.05
CA ILE A 9 -8.97 -12.11 9.79
C ILE A 9 -10.44 -11.91 10.09
N ASN A 10 -10.95 -10.77 9.63
CA ASN A 10 -12.36 -10.43 9.63
C ASN A 10 -12.66 -9.84 8.24
N TYR A 11 -13.90 -9.90 7.78
CA TYR A 11 -14.30 -9.40 6.46
C TYR A 11 -13.90 -7.94 6.21
N SER A 12 -14.02 -7.10 7.22
CA SER A 12 -13.73 -5.66 7.12
C SER A 12 -12.33 -5.27 7.60
N GLN A 13 -11.66 -6.13 8.37
CA GLN A 13 -10.43 -5.79 9.07
C GLN A 13 -9.50 -6.99 9.23
N LEU A 14 -8.22 -6.74 9.12
CA LEU A 14 -7.15 -7.70 9.34
C LEU A 14 -6.25 -7.19 10.46
N LYS A 15 -5.92 -8.05 11.43
CA LYS A 15 -4.99 -7.69 12.50
C LYS A 15 -3.61 -8.29 12.22
N VAL A 16 -2.59 -7.48 12.36
CA VAL A 16 -1.20 -7.84 12.09
C VAL A 16 -0.37 -7.61 13.33
N LYS A 17 0.43 -8.59 13.72
CA LYS A 17 1.48 -8.45 14.73
C LYS A 17 2.80 -8.12 14.02
N ILE A 18 3.40 -6.98 14.40
CA ILE A 18 4.71 -6.57 13.88
C ILE A 18 5.81 -7.44 14.50
N SER A 19 6.83 -7.75 13.72
CA SER A 19 8.01 -8.45 14.22
C SER A 19 8.75 -7.58 15.23
N SER A 20 9.17 -8.17 16.35
CA SER A 20 9.96 -7.52 17.42
C SER A 20 11.30 -6.97 16.93
N GLU A 21 11.85 -7.54 15.85
CA GLU A 21 13.08 -7.06 15.21
C GLU A 21 12.94 -5.68 14.57
N ILE A 22 11.70 -5.27 14.27
CA ILE A 22 11.40 -3.99 13.60
C ILE A 22 11.06 -2.95 14.64
N ARG A 23 12.01 -2.05 14.94
CA ARG A 23 11.85 -1.04 15.99
C ARG A 23 11.21 0.24 15.54
N GLY A 24 11.26 0.58 14.24
CA GLY A 24 10.72 1.83 13.68
C GLY A 24 9.36 1.70 13.02
N GLY A 25 8.84 2.80 12.51
CA GLY A 25 7.66 2.87 11.64
C GLY A 25 8.01 3.01 10.14
N SER A 26 9.32 2.92 9.82
CA SER A 26 9.83 3.03 8.45
C SER A 26 10.97 2.06 8.21
N VAL A 27 11.21 1.75 6.94
CA VAL A 27 12.34 0.93 6.50
C VAL A 27 12.98 1.56 5.28
N ASN A 28 14.30 1.43 5.16
CA ASN A 28 15.04 1.78 3.96
C ASN A 28 15.20 0.52 3.10
N LEU A 29 14.72 0.60 1.85
CA LEU A 29 14.86 -0.47 0.88
C LEU A 29 15.40 0.11 -0.43
N HIS A 30 16.59 -0.35 -0.84
CA HIS A 30 17.26 0.11 -2.06
C HIS A 30 17.40 1.64 -2.17
N GLY A 31 17.69 2.32 -1.05
CA GLY A 31 17.84 3.78 -1.01
C GLY A 31 16.54 4.58 -0.88
N SER A 32 15.39 3.92 -0.91
CA SER A 32 14.08 4.55 -0.69
C SER A 32 13.55 4.24 0.69
N VAL A 33 12.99 5.25 1.37
CA VAL A 33 12.37 5.11 2.69
C VAL A 33 10.88 4.84 2.53
N TYR A 34 10.43 3.72 3.09
CA TYR A 34 9.03 3.32 3.10
C TYR A 34 8.47 3.43 4.51
N TYR A 35 7.37 4.13 4.65
CA TYR A 35 6.67 4.29 5.92
C TYR A 35 5.52 3.27 5.99
N PHE A 36 5.50 2.46 7.04
CA PHE A 36 4.45 1.47 7.27
C PHE A 36 3.78 1.63 8.64
N GLY A 37 4.39 2.40 9.54
CA GLY A 37 3.93 2.63 10.90
C GLY A 37 3.06 3.90 11.05
N ASN A 38 2.43 4.38 9.99
CA ASN A 38 1.52 5.52 10.03
C ASN A 38 0.12 5.09 9.60
N ILE A 39 -0.91 5.70 10.19
CA ILE A 39 -2.29 5.57 9.71
C ILE A 39 -2.36 6.13 8.29
N GLY A 40 -3.01 5.38 7.38
CA GLY A 40 -3.05 5.69 5.96
C GLY A 40 -1.90 5.11 5.13
N SER A 41 -0.92 4.44 5.76
CA SER A 41 0.10 3.67 5.03
C SER A 41 -0.48 2.40 4.41
N TYR A 42 0.18 1.89 3.38
CA TYR A 42 -0.27 0.67 2.69
C TYR A 42 0.66 -0.49 2.95
N LEU A 43 0.04 -1.66 3.16
CA LEU A 43 0.70 -2.95 3.33
C LEU A 43 0.11 -3.96 2.36
N LYS A 44 0.86 -5.03 2.10
CA LYS A 44 0.42 -6.10 1.20
C LYS A 44 0.58 -7.48 1.83
N ILE A 45 -0.34 -8.37 1.45
CA ILE A 45 -0.39 -9.76 1.91
C ILE A 45 -0.71 -10.64 0.70
N THR A 46 0.05 -11.71 0.50
CA THR A 46 -0.25 -12.66 -0.58
C THR A 46 -1.26 -13.71 -0.09
N ASN A 47 -2.29 -13.99 -0.89
CA ASN A 47 -3.29 -15.02 -0.61
C ASN A 47 -2.88 -16.41 -1.16
N ALA A 48 -3.72 -17.43 -0.95
CA ALA A 48 -3.44 -18.81 -1.34
C ALA A 48 -3.38 -19.04 -2.87
N ILE A 49 -3.95 -18.16 -3.66
CA ILE A 49 -3.95 -18.23 -5.13
C ILE A 49 -2.90 -17.31 -5.76
N ASP A 50 -1.95 -16.85 -4.94
CA ASP A 50 -0.82 -16.00 -5.35
C ASP A 50 -1.21 -14.61 -5.89
N GLU A 51 -2.29 -14.05 -5.36
CA GLU A 51 -2.67 -12.66 -5.57
C GLU A 51 -2.23 -11.80 -4.38
N THR A 52 -1.96 -10.53 -4.64
CA THR A 52 -1.53 -9.59 -3.62
C THR A 52 -2.70 -8.73 -3.15
N ILE A 53 -3.08 -8.90 -1.90
CA ILE A 53 -4.09 -8.07 -1.23
C ILE A 53 -3.42 -6.81 -0.71
N VAL A 54 -3.94 -5.66 -1.10
CA VAL A 54 -3.50 -4.34 -0.63
C VAL A 54 -4.41 -3.87 0.49
N CYS A 55 -3.81 -3.46 1.59
CA CYS A 55 -4.51 -3.02 2.78
C CYS A 55 -4.00 -1.65 3.25
N GLU A 56 -4.88 -0.84 3.82
CA GLU A 56 -4.57 0.43 4.46
C GLU A 56 -4.46 0.24 5.98
N VAL A 57 -3.47 0.85 6.61
CA VAL A 57 -3.34 0.90 8.07
C VAL A 57 -4.36 1.88 8.63
N ILE A 58 -5.31 1.39 9.41
CA ILE A 58 -6.37 2.22 10.00
C ILE A 58 -6.19 2.44 11.50
N SER A 59 -5.40 1.61 12.18
CA SER A 59 -5.07 1.76 13.59
C SER A 59 -3.75 1.12 13.94
N ILE A 60 -3.10 1.66 14.95
CA ILE A 60 -1.82 1.17 15.51
C ILE A 60 -1.98 1.15 17.01
N PHE A 61 -1.66 0.03 17.64
CA PHE A 61 -1.76 -0.10 19.11
C PHE A 61 -0.71 -1.08 19.62
N ASP A 62 -0.46 -0.99 20.91
CA ASP A 62 0.35 -1.94 21.66
C ASP A 62 -0.59 -2.85 22.46
N SER A 63 -0.47 -4.16 22.28
CA SER A 63 -1.32 -5.13 22.97
C SER A 63 -0.97 -5.33 24.44
N ASP A 64 0.22 -4.90 24.88
CA ASP A 64 0.70 -5.11 26.26
C ASP A 64 0.36 -3.96 27.22
N LEU A 65 -0.23 -2.86 26.75
CA LEU A 65 -0.59 -1.71 27.60
C LEU A 65 -1.60 -2.03 28.73
N HIS A 66 -2.24 -3.20 28.70
CA HIS A 66 -3.19 -3.64 29.73
C HIS A 66 -2.59 -4.65 30.74
N GLN A 67 -1.32 -5.04 30.60
CA GLN A 67 -0.64 -5.85 31.57
C GLN A 67 0.24 -4.96 32.46
N GLU A 68 -0.05 -4.92 33.75
CA GLU A 68 0.81 -4.29 34.76
C GLU A 68 2.16 -5.05 34.82
N LYS A 69 3.02 -4.78 33.85
CA LYS A 69 4.42 -5.21 33.90
C LYS A 69 5.24 -4.15 34.61
N SER A 70 5.72 -4.47 35.78
CA SER A 70 6.59 -3.66 36.64
C SER A 70 8.04 -3.56 36.13
N SER A 71 8.33 -3.81 34.88
CA SER A 71 9.68 -3.67 34.31
C SER A 71 9.62 -2.95 32.97
N PHE A 72 10.57 -2.02 32.79
CA PHE A 72 10.77 -1.21 31.58
C PHE A 72 11.24 -2.01 30.34
N ASP A 73 11.04 -3.31 30.30
CA ASP A 73 11.23 -4.13 29.10
C ASP A 73 10.03 -3.91 28.18
N ILE A 74 10.10 -2.82 27.42
CA ILE A 74 9.21 -2.56 26.30
C ILE A 74 9.60 -3.52 25.15
N GLU A 75 9.25 -4.79 25.30
CA GLU A 75 9.11 -5.65 24.13
C GLU A 75 7.92 -5.11 23.35
N SER A 76 8.19 -4.43 22.24
CA SER A 76 7.14 -3.78 21.46
C SER A 76 6.23 -4.83 20.80
N ASN A 77 5.13 -5.16 21.46
CA ASN A 77 4.04 -5.97 20.91
C ASN A 77 3.10 -5.10 20.08
N ARG A 78 3.68 -4.41 19.09
CA ARG A 78 2.91 -3.54 18.21
C ARG A 78 2.02 -4.34 17.27
N GLU A 79 0.78 -3.94 17.23
CA GLU A 79 -0.22 -4.49 16.33
C GLU A 79 -0.78 -3.39 15.42
N LEU A 80 -1.10 -3.78 14.20
CA LEU A 80 -1.76 -2.93 13.23
C LEU A 80 -3.13 -3.50 12.92
N LEU A 81 -4.10 -2.62 12.78
CA LEU A 81 -5.39 -2.94 12.19
C LEU A 81 -5.39 -2.44 10.74
N LEU A 82 -5.66 -3.33 9.83
CA LEU A 82 -5.64 -3.09 8.40
C LEU A 82 -7.04 -3.19 7.82
N LYS A 83 -7.37 -2.30 6.89
CA LYS A 83 -8.57 -2.37 6.06
C LYS A 83 -8.17 -2.89 4.68
N PRO A 84 -8.70 -4.03 4.21
CA PRO A 84 -8.50 -4.48 2.84
C PRO A 84 -9.11 -3.48 1.86
N ILE A 85 -8.36 -3.11 0.82
CA ILE A 85 -8.80 -2.15 -0.22
C ILE A 85 -9.07 -2.88 -1.52
N GLY A 86 -8.13 -3.70 -1.96
CA GLY A 86 -8.22 -4.36 -3.26
C GLY A 86 -7.18 -5.42 -3.43
N THR A 87 -7.18 -6.00 -4.62
CA THR A 87 -6.33 -7.13 -5.00
C THR A 87 -5.57 -6.82 -6.27
N ILE A 88 -4.27 -7.08 -6.28
CA ILE A 88 -3.44 -7.12 -7.49
C ILE A 88 -3.37 -8.57 -7.94
N ASN A 89 -3.91 -8.86 -9.12
CA ASN A 89 -3.92 -10.19 -9.72
C ASN A 89 -2.54 -10.57 -10.29
N LYS A 90 -2.42 -11.80 -10.81
CA LYS A 90 -1.19 -12.29 -11.43
C LYS A 90 -0.76 -11.50 -12.68
N SER A 91 -1.71 -10.88 -13.37
CA SER A 91 -1.46 -9.99 -14.51
C SER A 91 -1.05 -8.58 -14.08
N LYS A 92 -0.83 -8.34 -12.77
CA LYS A 92 -0.49 -7.05 -12.16
C LYS A 92 -1.57 -5.97 -12.32
N GLU A 93 -2.81 -6.38 -12.52
CA GLU A 93 -3.95 -5.47 -12.54
C GLU A 93 -4.55 -5.34 -11.15
N PHE A 94 -4.80 -4.11 -10.73
CA PHE A 94 -5.45 -3.81 -9.47
C PHE A 94 -6.95 -3.69 -9.64
N ALA A 95 -7.71 -4.39 -8.78
CA ALA A 95 -9.15 -4.27 -8.66
C ALA A 95 -9.54 -3.97 -7.20
N LEU A 96 -10.55 -3.14 -7.01
CA LEU A 96 -11.11 -2.87 -5.68
C LEU A 96 -11.82 -4.12 -5.15
N GLY A 97 -11.69 -4.34 -3.84
CA GLY A 97 -12.28 -5.48 -3.15
C GLY A 97 -11.35 -6.69 -3.06
N VAL A 98 -11.72 -7.65 -2.21
CA VAL A 98 -10.97 -8.87 -1.94
C VAL A 98 -11.89 -10.06 -2.08
N GLY A 99 -11.64 -10.89 -3.09
CA GLY A 99 -12.39 -12.13 -3.32
C GLY A 99 -11.90 -13.29 -2.47
N VAL A 100 -10.58 -13.45 -2.37
CA VAL A 100 -9.95 -14.53 -1.59
C VAL A 100 -9.05 -13.93 -0.52
N PHE A 101 -9.41 -14.13 0.74
CA PHE A 101 -8.65 -13.64 1.88
C PHE A 101 -7.36 -14.45 2.09
N PRO A 102 -6.31 -13.85 2.71
CA PRO A 102 -5.09 -14.57 3.04
C PRO A 102 -5.32 -15.55 4.19
N SER A 103 -4.41 -16.47 4.38
CA SER A 103 -4.45 -17.37 5.54
C SER A 103 -3.87 -16.71 6.78
N LEU A 104 -4.27 -17.19 7.97
CA LEU A 104 -3.61 -16.81 9.23
C LEU A 104 -2.11 -17.10 9.14
N TYR A 105 -1.33 -16.26 9.78
CA TYR A 105 0.15 -16.30 9.81
C TYR A 105 0.83 -16.01 8.48
N SER A 106 0.07 -15.59 7.45
CA SER A 106 0.66 -15.06 6.21
C SER A 106 1.58 -13.88 6.51
N ASP A 107 2.64 -13.77 5.71
CA ASP A 107 3.61 -12.68 5.82
C ASP A 107 2.99 -11.36 5.35
N VAL A 108 3.11 -10.35 6.19
CA VAL A 108 2.73 -8.98 5.85
C VAL A 108 3.98 -8.23 5.41
N ARG A 109 3.88 -7.56 4.27
CA ARG A 109 5.00 -6.87 3.61
C ARG A 109 4.63 -5.42 3.32
N ILE A 110 5.64 -4.57 3.19
CA ILE A 110 5.47 -3.20 2.73
C ILE A 110 5.01 -3.17 1.27
N VAL A 111 4.18 -2.19 0.94
CA VAL A 111 3.89 -1.83 -0.45
C VAL A 111 5.04 -0.99 -0.98
N THR A 112 5.59 -1.38 -2.12
CA THR A 112 6.69 -0.65 -2.77
C THR A 112 6.17 0.37 -3.78
N PHE A 113 7.03 1.25 -4.27
CA PHE A 113 6.68 2.20 -5.33
C PHE A 113 6.23 1.49 -6.62
N ASP A 114 6.80 0.31 -6.91
CA ASP A 114 6.35 -0.50 -8.05
C ASP A 114 4.94 -1.05 -7.86
N ASP A 115 4.60 -1.50 -6.65
CA ASP A 115 3.22 -1.90 -6.34
C ASP A 115 2.26 -0.72 -6.52
N MET A 116 2.68 0.49 -6.11
CA MET A 116 1.85 1.69 -6.22
C MET A 116 1.55 2.07 -7.67
N LYS A 117 2.47 1.84 -8.61
CA LYS A 117 2.21 2.03 -10.04
C LYS A 117 1.01 1.19 -10.52
N HIS A 118 0.91 -0.05 -10.04
CA HIS A 118 -0.22 -0.93 -10.38
C HIS A 118 -1.52 -0.49 -9.70
N ILE A 119 -1.44 -0.02 -8.43
CA ILE A 119 -2.61 0.43 -7.67
C ILE A 119 -3.19 1.72 -8.25
N LEU A 120 -2.35 2.69 -8.53
CA LEU A 120 -2.75 4.01 -9.05
C LEU A 120 -2.95 4.03 -10.56
N ARG A 121 -2.65 2.91 -11.27
CA ARG A 121 -2.68 2.82 -12.72
C ARG A 121 -1.94 3.97 -13.41
N THR A 122 -0.82 4.36 -12.85
CA THR A 122 0.06 5.34 -13.49
C THR A 122 0.67 4.68 -14.73
N HIS A 123 0.02 4.85 -15.87
CA HIS A 123 0.39 4.29 -17.16
C HIS A 123 1.61 5.00 -17.74
N SER A 124 2.74 4.96 -17.08
CA SER A 124 3.96 5.44 -17.70
C SER A 124 4.58 4.45 -18.70
N GLU A 125 4.08 3.20 -18.80
CA GLU A 125 4.69 2.18 -19.67
C GLU A 125 3.71 1.11 -20.20
N ILE A 126 2.59 1.49 -20.76
CA ILE A 126 1.89 0.57 -21.67
C ILE A 126 2.23 0.98 -23.09
N SER A 127 3.35 0.44 -23.58
CA SER A 127 3.60 0.37 -25.02
C SER A 127 2.67 -0.69 -25.60
N GLU A 128 1.44 -0.32 -25.95
CA GLU A 128 0.64 -1.14 -26.83
C GLU A 128 1.32 -1.16 -28.19
N LYS A 129 1.97 -2.27 -28.50
CA LYS A 129 2.39 -2.57 -29.88
C LYS A 129 1.13 -2.83 -30.70
N GLN A 130 0.56 -1.78 -31.25
CA GLN A 130 -0.30 -1.93 -32.43
C GLN A 130 0.60 -1.85 -33.66
N GLU A 131 0.39 -2.78 -34.60
CA GLU A 131 1.00 -2.74 -35.93
C GLU A 131 0.71 -1.37 -36.54
N GLY A 132 1.73 -0.51 -36.66
CA GLY A 132 1.65 0.75 -37.41
C GLY A 132 1.96 2.05 -36.66
N GLY A 133 2.32 2.04 -35.39
CA GLY A 133 2.72 3.27 -34.69
C GLY A 133 2.85 3.13 -33.18
N GLN A 134 3.99 3.50 -32.65
CA GLN A 134 4.22 3.61 -31.22
C GLN A 134 3.41 4.80 -30.66
N ARG A 135 2.30 4.58 -30.00
CA ARG A 135 1.67 5.61 -29.16
C ARG A 135 2.51 5.74 -27.90
N ILE A 136 3.24 6.83 -27.77
CA ILE A 136 3.93 7.19 -26.54
C ILE A 136 2.89 7.83 -25.63
N HIS A 137 2.44 7.10 -24.62
CA HIS A 137 1.62 7.68 -23.55
C HIS A 137 2.51 8.62 -22.73
N GLN A 138 2.31 9.92 -22.89
CA GLN A 138 3.01 10.91 -22.10
C GLN A 138 2.27 11.14 -20.78
N SER A 139 3.01 11.12 -19.70
CA SER A 139 2.53 11.50 -18.37
C SER A 139 3.26 12.75 -17.90
N PHE A 140 2.64 13.50 -17.00
CA PHE A 140 3.28 14.62 -16.33
C PHE A 140 3.08 14.51 -14.81
N PRO A 141 4.04 14.98 -14.00
CA PRO A 141 3.91 14.98 -12.55
C PRO A 141 2.86 16.02 -12.11
N LEU A 142 1.80 15.55 -11.46
CA LEU A 142 0.77 16.42 -10.89
C LEU A 142 1.18 16.94 -9.52
N GLY A 143 1.93 16.15 -8.75
CA GLY A 143 2.34 16.49 -7.41
C GLY A 143 2.88 15.30 -6.62
N ILE A 144 2.96 15.48 -5.31
CA ILE A 144 3.41 14.43 -4.38
C ILE A 144 2.25 14.06 -3.47
N SER A 145 2.04 12.75 -3.27
CA SER A 145 0.99 12.25 -2.38
C SER A 145 1.23 12.69 -0.93
N LYS A 146 0.19 13.21 -0.26
CA LYS A 146 0.24 13.53 1.16
C LYS A 146 0.35 12.28 2.04
N ASN A 147 -0.34 11.21 1.68
CA ASN A 147 -0.43 9.98 2.48
C ASN A 147 0.70 8.99 2.17
N LEU A 148 1.22 9.05 0.95
CA LEU A 148 2.35 8.24 0.49
C LEU A 148 3.57 9.15 0.40
N ILE A 149 4.26 9.31 1.53
CA ILE A 149 5.39 10.23 1.66
C ILE A 149 6.40 10.01 0.52
N ASN A 150 6.70 11.09 -0.21
CA ASN A 150 7.60 11.12 -1.37
C ASN A 150 7.15 10.33 -2.59
N TYR A 151 5.89 9.86 -2.68
CA TYR A 151 5.41 9.21 -3.88
C TYR A 151 4.91 10.25 -4.90
N PRO A 152 5.52 10.34 -6.10
CA PRO A 152 5.04 11.22 -7.15
C PRO A 152 3.73 10.67 -7.74
N ILE A 153 2.79 11.56 -7.99
CA ILE A 153 1.54 11.25 -8.69
C ILE A 153 1.68 11.75 -10.11
N ASP A 154 1.79 10.83 -11.05
CA ASP A 154 1.82 11.13 -12.47
C ASP A 154 0.44 10.93 -13.08
N VAL A 155 0.07 11.80 -14.00
CA VAL A 155 -1.21 11.75 -14.70
C VAL A 155 -0.96 11.63 -16.20
N SER A 156 -1.68 10.72 -16.86
CA SER A 156 -1.62 10.58 -18.30
C SER A 156 -2.21 11.83 -18.98
N ILE A 157 -1.46 12.44 -19.89
CA ILE A 157 -1.89 13.61 -20.67
C ILE A 157 -3.16 13.27 -21.46
N ASP A 158 -3.19 12.12 -22.11
CA ASP A 158 -4.33 11.69 -22.92
C ASP A 158 -5.60 11.53 -22.08
N SER A 159 -5.48 10.94 -20.88
CA SER A 159 -6.63 10.73 -20.00
C SER A 159 -7.09 12.04 -19.34
N PHE A 160 -6.19 12.98 -19.06
CA PHE A 160 -6.48 14.20 -18.34
C PHE A 160 -7.01 15.31 -19.26
N PHE A 161 -6.49 15.42 -20.48
CA PHE A 161 -6.83 16.50 -21.42
C PHE A 161 -7.72 16.08 -22.59
N ASN A 162 -8.00 14.80 -22.75
CA ASN A 162 -8.81 14.29 -23.85
C ASN A 162 -10.31 14.65 -23.75
N ILE A 163 -10.76 15.02 -22.55
CA ILE A 163 -12.14 15.44 -22.26
C ILE A 163 -12.04 16.75 -21.45
N HIS A 164 -13.18 17.35 -21.14
CA HIS A 164 -13.22 18.57 -20.35
C HIS A 164 -12.62 18.38 -18.96
N SER A 165 -11.63 19.20 -18.62
CA SER A 165 -11.01 19.22 -17.29
C SER A 165 -11.37 20.50 -16.56
N ALA A 166 -11.67 20.42 -15.26
CA ALA A 166 -11.92 21.57 -14.41
C ALA A 166 -11.06 21.51 -13.16
N VAL A 167 -10.42 22.63 -12.80
CA VAL A 167 -9.72 22.80 -11.53
C VAL A 167 -10.59 23.70 -10.65
N LEU A 168 -11.09 23.13 -9.57
CA LEU A 168 -11.93 23.85 -8.60
C LEU A 168 -11.16 24.03 -7.31
N GLY A 169 -11.15 25.25 -6.79
CA GLY A 169 -10.46 25.58 -5.54
C GLY A 169 -11.00 26.88 -4.95
N ASN A 170 -10.84 27.03 -3.64
CA ASN A 170 -11.07 28.30 -2.98
C ASN A 170 -9.80 29.13 -3.09
N SER A 171 -9.94 30.40 -3.46
CA SER A 171 -8.88 31.39 -3.27
C SER A 171 -8.72 31.58 -1.74
N GLY A 172 -7.66 31.00 -1.19
CA GLY A 172 -7.30 31.17 0.22
C GLY A 172 -6.78 32.55 0.52
#